data_700765911f2b8f93484c2c005d88593c
#
_entry.id   700765911f2b8f93484c2c005d88593c
#
_cell.length_a   1.000
_cell.length_b   1.000
_cell.length_c   1.000
_cell.angle_alpha   90.00
_cell.angle_beta   90.00
_cell.angle_gamma   90.00
#
_symmetry.space_group_name_H-M   'P 1'
#
loop_
_entity.id
_entity.type
_entity.pdbx_description
1 polymer ?
#
loop_
_entity_poly.entity_id
_entity_poly.type
_entity_poly.pdbx_seq_one_letter_code
_entity_poly.pdbx_strand_id
1 'polypeptide(L)'
;MTRFEIEDHFYLNGKPFKILSGAIHYFRVPKEDWYHSLYNLKALGFNTVETYVPWNMHEPTERTFDFEGNLDIGRFLQIAQDLGLYAIVRPSPFICSEWEFGGLPAWLLNKDMRIRSSCPAYIEMVGRYYDHLLPHLVSRQLENGGNILMMQVENEYGSYGEDKTYLREVRRLMEERGVTCPLFTSDGPWRATLKAGTLIEDDLLVTGNFGSKADFNFSQMQEFFDEYGKKWPLMCMEFWDGWFNRWKEPVIKRDPEELAEAVHE
;
A
#
# COMPACT_ATOMS: atom_id res chain seq x y z
N MET A 1 7.37 -24.25 -3.84
CA MET A 1 7.00 -22.96 -3.26
C MET A 1 6.76 -21.99 -4.40
N THR A 2 5.68 -21.24 -4.36
CA THR A 2 5.43 -20.15 -5.30
C THR A 2 6.32 -18.97 -4.91
N ARG A 3 7.01 -18.33 -5.86
CA ARG A 3 7.96 -17.27 -5.60
C ARG A 3 7.62 -16.05 -6.46
N PHE A 4 7.60 -14.89 -5.84
CA PHE A 4 7.48 -13.60 -6.51
C PHE A 4 8.79 -12.81 -6.34
N GLU A 5 9.33 -12.31 -7.45
CA GLU A 5 10.63 -11.64 -7.49
C GLU A 5 10.53 -10.33 -8.25
N ILE A 6 11.36 -9.38 -7.84
CA ILE A 6 11.47 -8.05 -8.46
C ILE A 6 12.91 -7.89 -8.93
N GLU A 7 13.09 -7.86 -10.25
CA GLU A 7 14.36 -7.61 -10.91
C GLU A 7 14.19 -6.45 -11.90
N ASP A 8 14.50 -6.64 -13.18
CA ASP A 8 14.17 -5.71 -14.27
C ASP A 8 12.66 -5.73 -14.63
N HIS A 9 11.99 -6.81 -14.25
CA HIS A 9 10.55 -7.01 -14.32
C HIS A 9 10.05 -7.66 -13.03
N PHE A 10 8.72 -7.73 -12.88
CA PHE A 10 8.13 -8.65 -11.90
C PHE A 10 8.16 -10.07 -12.46
N TYR A 11 8.51 -11.03 -11.62
CA TYR A 11 8.53 -12.45 -11.96
C TYR A 11 7.68 -13.26 -10.98
N LEU A 12 6.92 -14.21 -11.52
CA LEU A 12 6.17 -15.18 -10.74
C LEU A 12 6.61 -16.58 -11.15
N ASN A 13 7.24 -17.32 -10.24
CA ASN A 13 7.84 -18.62 -10.52
C ASN A 13 8.83 -18.58 -11.70
N GLY A 14 9.66 -17.54 -11.78
CA GLY A 14 10.65 -17.32 -12.81
C GLY A 14 10.09 -16.93 -14.19
N LYS A 15 8.80 -16.62 -14.28
CA LYS A 15 8.17 -16.13 -15.52
C LYS A 15 7.80 -14.65 -15.36
N PRO A 16 7.99 -13.82 -16.40
CA PRO A 16 7.54 -12.43 -16.37
C PRO A 16 6.06 -12.35 -15.98
N PHE A 17 5.75 -11.47 -15.05
CA PHE A 17 4.40 -11.29 -14.51
C PHE A 17 4.03 -9.81 -14.52
N LYS A 18 2.97 -9.45 -15.24
CA LYS A 18 2.43 -8.10 -15.25
C LYS A 18 1.37 -7.99 -14.16
N ILE A 19 1.57 -7.12 -13.19
CA ILE A 19 0.58 -6.81 -12.17
C ILE A 19 -0.50 -5.90 -12.80
N LEU A 20 -1.74 -6.36 -12.79
CA LEU A 20 -2.93 -5.57 -13.10
C LEU A 20 -3.77 -5.54 -11.83
N SER A 21 -3.63 -4.47 -11.05
CA SER A 21 -4.22 -4.34 -9.72
C SER A 21 -5.35 -3.31 -9.70
N GLY A 22 -6.41 -3.61 -8.97
CA GLY A 22 -7.45 -2.66 -8.62
C GLY A 22 -7.61 -2.55 -7.11
N ALA A 23 -7.91 -1.33 -6.63
CA ALA A 23 -8.06 -1.06 -5.21
C ALA A 23 -9.48 -1.39 -4.74
N ILE A 24 -9.60 -2.29 -3.76
CA ILE A 24 -10.84 -2.55 -3.01
C ILE A 24 -10.48 -2.56 -1.53
N HIS A 25 -10.92 -1.54 -0.81
CA HIS A 25 -10.64 -1.44 0.62
C HIS A 25 -11.73 -2.17 1.41
N TYR A 26 -11.38 -3.34 1.99
CA TYR A 26 -12.32 -4.20 2.71
C TYR A 26 -13.13 -3.46 3.78
N PHE A 27 -12.55 -2.48 4.45
CA PHE A 27 -13.19 -1.69 5.51
C PHE A 27 -14.22 -0.67 4.99
N ARG A 28 -14.29 -0.43 3.68
CA ARG A 28 -15.27 0.45 3.01
C ARG A 28 -16.41 -0.31 2.35
N VAL A 29 -16.30 -1.62 2.28
CA VAL A 29 -17.29 -2.51 1.65
C VAL A 29 -17.84 -3.45 2.71
N PRO A 30 -19.17 -3.59 2.88
CA PRO A 30 -19.73 -4.60 3.77
C PRO A 30 -19.19 -5.99 3.43
N LYS A 31 -18.93 -6.81 4.44
CA LYS A 31 -18.32 -8.14 4.24
C LYS A 31 -19.16 -9.06 3.35
N GLU A 32 -20.46 -8.86 3.34
CA GLU A 32 -21.40 -9.59 2.49
C GLU A 32 -21.18 -9.33 1.00
N ASP A 33 -20.62 -8.16 0.65
CA ASP A 33 -20.35 -7.72 -0.71
C ASP A 33 -18.90 -7.95 -1.15
N TRP A 34 -17.99 -8.43 -0.28
CA TRP A 34 -16.58 -8.66 -0.64
C TRP A 34 -16.43 -9.63 -1.80
N TYR A 35 -17.15 -10.76 -1.76
CA TYR A 35 -17.09 -11.74 -2.85
C TYR A 35 -17.51 -11.12 -4.18
N HIS A 36 -18.62 -10.40 -4.20
CA HIS A 36 -19.16 -9.78 -5.41
C HIS A 36 -18.19 -8.72 -5.97
N SER A 37 -17.65 -7.87 -5.12
CA SER A 37 -16.69 -6.81 -5.51
C SER A 37 -15.40 -7.41 -6.07
N LEU A 38 -14.83 -8.41 -5.41
CA LEU A 38 -13.62 -9.11 -5.85
C LEU A 38 -13.87 -9.94 -7.14
N TYR A 39 -15.03 -10.56 -7.27
CA TYR A 39 -15.44 -11.26 -8.48
C TYR A 39 -15.52 -10.29 -9.67
N ASN A 40 -16.13 -9.13 -9.49
CA ASN A 40 -16.20 -8.12 -10.54
C ASN A 40 -14.81 -7.63 -10.95
N LEU A 41 -13.92 -7.39 -10.00
CA LEU A 41 -12.53 -7.04 -10.28
C LEU A 41 -11.86 -8.12 -11.14
N LYS A 42 -12.00 -9.39 -10.75
CA LYS A 42 -11.49 -10.53 -11.53
C LYS A 42 -12.11 -10.63 -12.92
N ALA A 43 -13.42 -10.44 -13.04
CA ALA A 43 -14.15 -10.50 -14.32
C ALA A 43 -13.73 -9.40 -15.30
N LEU A 44 -13.28 -8.25 -14.79
CA LEU A 44 -12.70 -7.16 -15.59
C LEU A 44 -11.27 -7.46 -16.09
N GLY A 45 -10.68 -8.60 -15.71
CA GLY A 45 -9.35 -9.01 -16.18
C GLY A 45 -8.20 -8.67 -15.24
N PHE A 46 -8.47 -8.09 -14.07
CA PHE A 46 -7.46 -7.88 -13.05
C PHE A 46 -6.95 -9.19 -12.46
N ASN A 47 -5.68 -9.23 -12.09
CA ASN A 47 -5.07 -10.40 -11.45
C ASN A 47 -4.66 -10.16 -10.00
N THR A 48 -4.77 -8.93 -9.53
CA THR A 48 -4.33 -8.52 -8.20
C THR A 48 -5.35 -7.53 -7.60
N VAL A 49 -5.61 -7.66 -6.31
CA VAL A 49 -6.34 -6.65 -5.52
C VAL A 49 -5.35 -5.92 -4.61
N GLU A 50 -5.55 -4.62 -4.46
CA GLU A 50 -4.82 -3.80 -3.49
C GLU A 50 -5.75 -3.36 -2.37
N THR A 51 -5.26 -3.34 -1.13
CA THR A 51 -5.99 -2.78 -0.01
C THR A 51 -5.08 -2.17 1.05
N TYR A 52 -5.53 -1.07 1.60
CA TYR A 52 -4.98 -0.51 2.83
C TYR A 52 -5.50 -1.22 4.08
N VAL A 53 -4.83 -0.99 5.21
CA VAL A 53 -5.26 -1.43 6.54
C VAL A 53 -5.30 -0.22 7.48
N PRO A 54 -6.47 0.27 7.91
CA PRO A 54 -6.59 1.45 8.75
C PRO A 54 -6.39 1.08 10.22
N TRP A 55 -5.33 1.59 10.85
CA TRP A 55 -5.03 1.32 12.25
C TRP A 55 -6.16 1.74 13.20
N ASN A 56 -6.77 2.92 12.96
CA ASN A 56 -7.83 3.45 13.80
C ASN A 56 -9.09 2.59 13.86
N MET A 57 -9.35 1.76 12.86
CA MET A 57 -10.46 0.82 12.90
C MET A 57 -10.11 -0.46 13.65
N HIS A 58 -8.87 -0.91 13.54
CA HIS A 58 -8.40 -2.12 14.22
C HIS A 58 -8.02 -1.91 15.68
N GLU A 59 -7.68 -0.67 16.09
CA GLU A 59 -7.42 -0.27 17.48
C GLU A 59 -8.14 1.04 17.79
N PRO A 60 -9.49 1.05 17.79
CA PRO A 60 -10.28 2.27 18.02
C PRO A 60 -10.07 2.86 19.41
N THR A 61 -9.81 2.03 20.37
CA THR A 61 -9.40 2.38 21.74
C THR A 61 -8.07 1.72 22.03
N GLU A 62 -7.16 2.45 22.67
CA GLU A 62 -5.81 1.95 22.97
C GLU A 62 -5.85 0.55 23.61
N ARG A 63 -5.11 -0.41 23.02
CA ARG A 63 -5.01 -1.82 23.40
C ARG A 63 -6.30 -2.64 23.22
N THR A 64 -7.29 -2.12 22.52
CA THR A 64 -8.48 -2.87 22.13
C THR A 64 -8.46 -3.11 20.65
N PHE A 65 -8.21 -4.36 20.26
CA PHE A 65 -8.04 -4.73 18.85
C PHE A 65 -9.26 -5.50 18.33
N ASP A 66 -9.62 -5.20 17.07
CA ASP A 66 -10.71 -5.87 16.36
C ASP A 66 -10.25 -6.28 14.96
N PHE A 67 -10.38 -7.57 14.64
CA PHE A 67 -10.12 -8.19 13.35
C PHE A 67 -11.29 -9.10 12.93
N GLU A 68 -12.49 -8.81 13.39
CA GLU A 68 -13.67 -9.62 13.11
C GLU A 68 -14.68 -8.89 12.19
N GLY A 69 -15.64 -9.64 11.68
CA GLY A 69 -16.74 -9.07 10.89
C GLY A 69 -16.24 -8.32 9.65
N ASN A 70 -16.57 -7.03 9.55
CA ASN A 70 -16.12 -6.15 8.47
C ASN A 70 -14.62 -5.80 8.55
N LEU A 71 -13.94 -6.16 9.62
CA LEU A 71 -12.51 -5.93 9.83
C LEU A 71 -11.68 -7.20 9.67
N ASP A 72 -12.29 -8.32 9.28
CA ASP A 72 -11.57 -9.58 9.02
C ASP A 72 -10.84 -9.53 7.67
N ILE A 73 -9.69 -8.85 7.67
CA ILE A 73 -8.78 -8.79 6.52
C ILE A 73 -8.33 -10.19 6.08
N GLY A 74 -8.17 -11.11 7.03
CA GLY A 74 -7.82 -12.50 6.71
C GLY A 74 -8.87 -13.17 5.82
N ARG A 75 -10.15 -12.98 6.13
CA ARG A 75 -11.25 -13.51 5.31
C ARG A 75 -11.34 -12.81 3.95
N PHE A 76 -11.15 -11.49 3.90
CA PHE A 76 -11.12 -10.75 2.64
C PHE A 76 -10.03 -11.29 1.69
N LEU A 77 -8.80 -11.46 2.20
CA LEU A 77 -7.68 -12.02 1.42
C LEU A 77 -7.93 -13.47 1.01
N GLN A 78 -8.62 -14.27 1.84
CA GLN A 78 -8.99 -15.64 1.47
C GLN A 78 -9.99 -15.66 0.30
N ILE A 79 -11.00 -14.78 0.30
CA ILE A 79 -11.95 -14.68 -0.82
C ILE A 79 -11.22 -14.27 -2.09
N ALA A 80 -10.29 -13.31 -2.01
CA ALA A 80 -9.45 -12.92 -3.15
C ALA A 80 -8.66 -14.11 -3.69
N GLN A 81 -8.03 -14.90 -2.81
CA GLN A 81 -7.28 -16.10 -3.18
C GLN A 81 -8.17 -17.15 -3.84
N ASP A 82 -9.35 -17.42 -3.28
CA ASP A 82 -10.31 -18.39 -3.82
C ASP A 82 -10.78 -18.01 -5.24
N LEU A 83 -10.83 -16.71 -5.54
CA LEU A 83 -11.11 -16.17 -6.88
C LEU A 83 -9.87 -16.12 -7.80
N GLY A 84 -8.70 -16.55 -7.32
CA GLY A 84 -7.46 -16.52 -8.08
C GLY A 84 -6.90 -15.10 -8.27
N LEU A 85 -7.13 -14.21 -7.33
CA LEU A 85 -6.51 -12.89 -7.23
C LEU A 85 -5.30 -12.94 -6.28
N TYR A 86 -4.19 -12.36 -6.71
CA TYR A 86 -3.11 -11.99 -5.81
C TYR A 86 -3.49 -10.73 -5.02
N ALA A 87 -2.68 -10.38 -4.04
CA ALA A 87 -2.93 -9.21 -3.20
C ALA A 87 -1.66 -8.37 -3.00
N ILE A 88 -1.84 -7.06 -2.95
CA ILE A 88 -0.89 -6.09 -2.43
C ILE A 88 -1.51 -5.50 -1.18
N VAL A 89 -0.82 -5.59 -0.05
CA VAL A 89 -1.32 -5.05 1.21
C VAL A 89 -0.50 -3.83 1.61
N ARG A 90 -1.18 -2.79 2.02
CA ARG A 90 -0.57 -1.52 2.45
C ARG A 90 -0.88 -1.30 3.93
N PRO A 91 -0.14 -1.99 4.84
CA PRO A 91 -0.45 -2.05 6.28
C PRO A 91 0.18 -0.89 7.06
N SER A 92 0.65 0.13 6.38
CA SER A 92 1.42 1.23 6.93
C SER A 92 0.81 1.79 8.21
N PRO A 93 1.54 2.46 9.13
CA PRO A 93 0.86 3.12 10.24
C PRO A 93 -0.09 4.21 9.75
N PHE A 94 0.31 4.96 8.72
CA PHE A 94 -0.48 6.01 8.04
C PHE A 94 -0.84 5.54 6.64
N ILE A 95 -2.11 5.70 6.25
CA ILE A 95 -2.60 5.25 4.94
C ILE A 95 -3.08 6.40 4.04
N CYS A 96 -3.29 7.61 4.57
CA CYS A 96 -3.98 8.69 3.87
C CYS A 96 -5.38 8.27 3.41
N SER A 97 -5.54 7.88 2.17
CA SER A 97 -6.71 7.18 1.59
C SER A 97 -8.03 7.92 1.81
N GLU A 98 -8.01 9.28 1.95
CA GLU A 98 -9.18 10.09 2.33
C GLU A 98 -9.92 9.45 3.52
N TRP A 99 -9.17 8.94 4.50
CA TRP A 99 -9.67 8.34 5.72
C TRP A 99 -9.38 9.23 6.92
N GLU A 100 -10.23 9.17 7.94
CA GLU A 100 -10.08 10.00 9.14
C GLU A 100 -8.67 9.86 9.74
N PHE A 101 -8.03 11.00 9.95
CA PHE A 101 -6.65 11.13 10.46
C PHE A 101 -5.63 10.25 9.71
N GLY A 102 -5.88 9.98 8.42
CA GLY A 102 -5.03 9.10 7.60
C GLY A 102 -4.92 7.67 8.15
N GLY A 103 -5.94 7.18 8.84
CA GLY A 103 -5.98 5.86 9.44
C GLY A 103 -5.29 5.73 10.79
N LEU A 104 -4.70 6.79 11.32
CA LEU A 104 -4.11 6.78 12.66
C LEU A 104 -5.19 6.87 13.74
N PRO A 105 -5.06 6.15 14.86
CA PRO A 105 -5.99 6.28 15.96
C PRO A 105 -5.89 7.66 16.66
N ALA A 106 -7.04 8.29 16.90
CA ALA A 106 -7.09 9.61 17.53
C ALA A 106 -6.50 9.64 18.95
N TRP A 107 -6.52 8.52 19.67
CA TRP A 107 -5.94 8.42 21.03
C TRP A 107 -4.42 8.64 21.04
N LEU A 108 -3.71 8.51 19.90
CA LEU A 108 -2.29 8.88 19.78
C LEU A 108 -2.03 10.35 20.10
N LEU A 109 -3.01 11.23 19.85
CA LEU A 109 -2.91 12.67 20.13
C LEU A 109 -2.84 13.00 21.64
N ASN A 110 -3.23 12.05 22.49
CA ASN A 110 -3.12 12.21 23.95
C ASN A 110 -1.72 11.84 24.49
N LYS A 111 -0.79 11.46 23.61
CA LYS A 111 0.57 11.09 23.96
C LYS A 111 1.54 12.23 23.67
N ASP A 112 2.51 12.45 24.56
CA ASP A 112 3.61 13.38 24.32
C ASP A 112 4.66 12.73 23.41
N MET A 113 4.34 12.66 22.13
CA MET A 113 5.21 12.08 21.10
C MET A 113 4.93 12.67 19.71
N ARG A 114 5.95 12.69 18.88
CA ARG A 114 5.78 13.04 17.47
C ARG A 114 5.37 11.79 16.68
N ILE A 115 4.20 11.82 16.08
CA ILE A 115 3.73 10.78 15.16
C ILE A 115 4.49 10.82 13.82
N ARG A 116 4.48 9.71 13.07
CA ARG A 116 5.16 9.56 11.78
C ARG A 116 6.63 10.04 11.86
N SER A 117 7.35 9.57 12.86
CA SER A 117 8.75 9.92 13.08
C SER A 117 9.48 8.80 13.82
N SER A 118 10.80 8.87 13.89
CA SER A 118 11.65 7.98 14.68
C SER A 118 11.55 8.18 16.21
N CYS A 119 10.53 8.90 16.69
CA CYS A 119 10.26 9.04 18.12
C CYS A 119 10.06 7.64 18.74
N PRO A 120 10.89 7.23 19.74
CA PRO A 120 10.82 5.87 20.29
C PRO A 120 9.44 5.47 20.80
N ALA A 121 8.70 6.40 21.41
CA ALA A 121 7.34 6.16 21.90
C ALA A 121 6.37 5.85 20.73
N TYR A 122 6.52 6.54 19.60
CA TYR A 122 5.69 6.26 18.42
C TYR A 122 6.04 4.92 17.79
N ILE A 123 7.33 4.61 17.66
CA ILE A 123 7.80 3.31 17.15
C ILE A 123 7.30 2.15 18.01
N GLU A 124 7.29 2.32 19.34
CA GLU A 124 6.71 1.34 20.26
C GLU A 124 5.21 1.10 20.00
N MET A 125 4.44 2.18 19.78
CA MET A 125 3.00 2.05 19.47
C MET A 125 2.77 1.34 18.13
N VAL A 126 3.55 1.68 17.10
CA VAL A 126 3.51 0.97 15.79
C VAL A 126 3.88 -0.50 15.96
N GLY A 127 4.92 -0.80 16.73
CA GLY A 127 5.33 -2.17 17.02
C GLY A 127 4.22 -2.98 17.67
N ARG A 128 3.55 -2.41 18.67
CA ARG A 128 2.39 -3.04 19.33
C ARG A 128 1.23 -3.29 18.36
N TYR A 129 0.92 -2.33 17.51
CA TYR A 129 -0.11 -2.52 16.47
C TYR A 129 0.27 -3.66 15.51
N TYR A 130 1.50 -3.71 15.08
CA TYR A 130 2.00 -4.77 14.19
C TYR A 130 2.04 -6.15 14.87
N ASP A 131 2.22 -6.25 16.19
CA ASP A 131 2.11 -7.50 16.95
C ASP A 131 0.72 -8.15 16.76
N HIS A 132 -0.32 -7.33 16.57
CA HIS A 132 -1.69 -7.80 16.36
C HIS A 132 -2.06 -7.95 14.88
N LEU A 133 -1.64 -7.03 14.02
CA LEU A 133 -1.99 -7.06 12.60
C LEU A 133 -1.22 -8.12 11.81
N LEU A 134 0.12 -8.14 11.94
CA LEU A 134 0.97 -8.90 11.03
C LEU A 134 0.74 -10.42 11.08
N PRO A 135 0.34 -11.06 12.19
CA PRO A 135 -0.03 -12.47 12.18
C PRO A 135 -1.12 -12.82 11.15
N HIS A 136 -2.07 -11.91 10.90
CA HIS A 136 -3.14 -12.10 9.91
C HIS A 136 -2.61 -12.03 8.46
N LEU A 137 -1.49 -11.35 8.23
CA LEU A 137 -0.91 -11.12 6.90
C LEU A 137 0.22 -12.11 6.59
N VAL A 138 1.08 -12.39 7.55
CA VAL A 138 2.27 -13.24 7.38
C VAL A 138 1.91 -14.64 6.91
N SER A 139 0.86 -15.24 7.48
CA SER A 139 0.37 -16.56 7.07
C SER A 139 -0.16 -16.59 5.63
N ARG A 140 -0.43 -15.41 5.04
CA ARG A 140 -0.99 -15.25 3.71
C ARG A 140 0.00 -14.75 2.68
N GLN A 141 1.26 -14.65 3.02
CA GLN A 141 2.32 -14.40 2.05
C GLN A 141 2.39 -15.54 1.03
N LEU A 142 2.75 -15.21 -0.19
CA LEU A 142 2.75 -16.14 -1.31
C LEU A 142 3.58 -17.40 -1.04
N GLU A 143 4.73 -17.24 -0.42
CA GLU A 143 5.64 -18.34 -0.03
C GLU A 143 5.06 -19.25 1.06
N ASN A 144 4.11 -18.76 1.85
CA ASN A 144 3.38 -19.52 2.86
C ASN A 144 2.09 -20.16 2.31
N GLY A 145 1.89 -20.11 0.97
CA GLY A 145 0.71 -20.66 0.32
C GLY A 145 -0.48 -19.72 0.24
N GLY A 146 -0.30 -18.45 0.63
CA GLY A 146 -1.27 -17.39 0.48
C GLY A 146 -1.19 -16.69 -0.89
N ASN A 147 -1.66 -15.45 -0.94
CA ASN A 147 -1.77 -14.67 -2.17
C ASN A 147 -1.12 -13.27 -2.08
N ILE A 148 -0.51 -12.88 -0.97
CA ILE A 148 0.15 -11.57 -0.84
C ILE A 148 1.48 -11.62 -1.60
N LEU A 149 1.62 -10.74 -2.61
CA LEU A 149 2.83 -10.57 -3.40
C LEU A 149 3.86 -9.69 -2.71
N MET A 150 3.41 -8.54 -2.19
CA MET A 150 4.27 -7.54 -1.57
C MET A 150 3.49 -6.66 -0.60
N MET A 151 4.21 -5.98 0.29
CA MET A 151 3.63 -5.06 1.28
C MET A 151 4.33 -3.70 1.26
N GLN A 152 3.57 -2.63 1.54
CA GLN A 152 4.10 -1.27 1.58
C GLN A 152 4.65 -0.90 2.95
N VAL A 153 5.72 -0.13 2.94
CA VAL A 153 6.28 0.56 4.11
C VAL A 153 5.81 2.00 4.09
N GLU A 154 5.01 2.41 5.07
CA GLU A 154 4.45 3.76 5.21
C GLU A 154 3.59 4.17 3.98
N ASN A 155 3.21 5.42 3.84
CA ASN A 155 2.50 5.95 2.67
C ASN A 155 2.81 7.42 2.43
N GLU A 156 3.27 7.73 1.22
CA GLU A 156 3.57 9.09 0.74
C GLU A 156 4.39 9.91 1.76
N TYR A 157 5.34 9.25 2.41
CA TYR A 157 6.11 9.86 3.48
C TYR A 157 6.91 11.08 3.01
N GLY A 158 7.34 11.09 1.74
CA GLY A 158 8.07 12.18 1.13
C GLY A 158 7.28 13.49 0.99
N SER A 159 5.95 13.43 1.07
CA SER A 159 5.08 14.60 1.14
C SER A 159 4.88 15.11 2.58
N TYR A 160 5.31 14.34 3.59
CA TYR A 160 5.19 14.66 5.01
C TYR A 160 6.52 14.98 5.69
N GLY A 161 7.57 14.20 5.37
CA GLY A 161 8.86 14.31 6.04
C GLY A 161 9.99 13.61 5.28
N GLU A 162 11.17 13.55 5.90
CA GLU A 162 12.39 12.96 5.33
C GLU A 162 13.15 12.08 6.35
N ASP A 163 12.50 11.66 7.44
CA ASP A 163 13.11 10.83 8.49
C ASP A 163 13.29 9.39 8.01
N LYS A 164 14.42 9.12 7.35
CA LYS A 164 14.78 7.77 6.87
C LYS A 164 14.93 6.75 8.01
N THR A 165 15.28 7.21 9.21
CA THR A 165 15.36 6.34 10.38
C THR A 165 13.98 5.80 10.72
N TYR A 166 12.96 6.65 10.66
CA TYR A 166 11.58 6.23 10.84
C TYR A 166 11.15 5.15 9.83
N LEU A 167 11.40 5.37 8.55
CA LEU A 167 11.05 4.40 7.51
C LEU A 167 11.76 3.05 7.71
N ARG A 168 13.06 3.09 8.09
CA ARG A 168 13.83 1.87 8.41
C ARG A 168 13.29 1.16 9.64
N GLU A 169 12.86 1.90 10.67
CA GLU A 169 12.23 1.30 11.85
C GLU A 169 10.89 0.63 11.49
N VAL A 170 10.04 1.25 10.68
CA VAL A 170 8.79 0.64 10.20
C VAL A 170 9.10 -0.66 9.43
N ARG A 171 10.05 -0.63 8.50
CA ARG A 171 10.53 -1.80 7.77
C ARG A 171 11.00 -2.89 8.73
N ARG A 172 11.90 -2.56 9.66
CA ARG A 172 12.45 -3.48 10.66
C ARG A 172 11.35 -4.15 11.49
N LEU A 173 10.37 -3.36 11.94
CA LEU A 173 9.23 -3.89 12.70
C LEU A 173 8.41 -4.92 11.90
N MET A 174 8.27 -4.74 10.59
CA MET A 174 7.60 -5.69 9.71
C MET A 174 8.43 -6.98 9.55
N GLU A 175 9.72 -6.84 9.22
CA GLU A 175 10.64 -7.96 9.00
C GLU A 175 10.81 -8.83 10.27
N GLU A 176 10.96 -8.21 11.43
CA GLU A 176 11.07 -8.92 12.73
C GLU A 176 9.80 -9.71 13.10
N ARG A 177 8.65 -9.34 12.51
CA ARG A 177 7.37 -10.04 12.71
C ARG A 177 7.03 -11.03 11.60
N GLY A 178 8.02 -11.38 10.78
CA GLY A 178 7.91 -12.44 9.81
C GLY A 178 7.44 -12.02 8.43
N VAL A 179 7.46 -10.72 8.11
CA VAL A 179 7.24 -10.28 6.73
C VAL A 179 8.50 -10.59 5.92
N THR A 180 8.35 -11.46 4.93
CA THR A 180 9.42 -11.94 4.05
C THR A 180 9.15 -11.66 2.57
N CYS A 181 7.89 -11.36 2.22
CA CYS A 181 7.57 -10.90 0.87
C CYS A 181 8.25 -9.56 0.56
N PRO A 182 8.49 -9.23 -0.71
CA PRO A 182 9.06 -7.95 -1.08
C PRO A 182 8.33 -6.76 -0.45
N LEU A 183 9.11 -5.82 0.07
CA LEU A 183 8.61 -4.55 0.58
C LEU A 183 8.84 -3.43 -0.44
N PHE A 184 8.01 -2.41 -0.40
CA PHE A 184 8.13 -1.23 -1.27
C PHE A 184 7.68 0.05 -0.56
N THR A 185 8.07 1.19 -1.12
CA THR A 185 7.55 2.53 -0.75
C THR A 185 6.78 3.12 -1.92
N SER A 186 5.83 4.02 -1.65
CA SER A 186 5.05 4.72 -2.66
C SER A 186 4.91 6.18 -2.31
N ASP A 187 5.23 7.05 -3.27
CA ASP A 187 5.23 8.51 -3.13
C ASP A 187 4.76 9.19 -4.42
N GLY A 188 4.49 10.50 -4.37
CA GLY A 188 4.38 11.29 -5.58
C GLY A 188 5.64 11.14 -6.44
N PRO A 189 5.52 11.08 -7.78
CA PRO A 189 6.62 10.71 -8.70
C PRO A 189 7.70 11.77 -8.87
N TRP A 190 7.64 12.85 -8.10
CA TRP A 190 8.58 13.95 -8.18
C TRP A 190 9.87 13.64 -7.41
N ARG A 191 11.01 14.02 -7.97
CA ARG A 191 12.33 13.75 -7.38
C ARG A 191 12.45 14.13 -5.91
N ALA A 192 11.84 15.26 -5.48
CA ALA A 192 11.91 15.70 -4.10
C ALA A 192 11.18 14.74 -3.13
N THR A 193 9.97 14.32 -3.49
CA THR A 193 9.17 13.37 -2.70
C THR A 193 9.78 11.98 -2.71
N LEU A 194 10.22 11.50 -3.86
CA LEU A 194 10.92 10.22 -3.99
C LEU A 194 12.19 10.18 -3.14
N LYS A 195 13.00 11.25 -3.19
CA LYS A 195 14.22 11.35 -2.38
C LYS A 195 13.91 11.36 -0.89
N ALA A 196 12.87 12.06 -0.45
CA ALA A 196 12.51 12.18 0.95
C ALA A 196 11.81 10.92 1.49
N GLY A 197 10.88 10.31 0.73
CA GLY A 197 9.96 9.27 1.21
C GLY A 197 10.35 7.84 0.93
N THR A 198 11.40 7.57 0.13
CA THR A 198 11.73 6.20 -0.27
C THR A 198 12.93 5.62 0.48
N LEU A 199 13.09 4.31 0.41
CA LEU A 199 14.27 3.58 0.88
C LEU A 199 15.04 2.96 -0.31
N ILE A 200 15.19 3.70 -1.41
CA ILE A 200 15.91 3.25 -2.61
C ILE A 200 17.36 2.86 -2.30
N GLU A 201 17.99 3.56 -1.35
CA GLU A 201 19.35 3.28 -0.88
C GLU A 201 19.48 1.95 -0.14
N ASP A 202 18.38 1.46 0.40
CA ASP A 202 18.26 0.19 1.13
C ASP A 202 17.66 -0.93 0.27
N ASP A 203 17.67 -0.78 -1.06
CA ASP A 203 17.15 -1.75 -2.03
C ASP A 203 15.64 -2.06 -1.91
N LEU A 204 14.83 -1.13 -1.41
CA LEU A 204 13.37 -1.26 -1.48
C LEU A 204 12.83 -0.71 -2.80
N LEU A 205 11.96 -1.49 -3.44
CA LEU A 205 11.24 -1.04 -4.63
C LEU A 205 10.53 0.29 -4.35
N VAL A 206 10.60 1.18 -5.32
CA VAL A 206 9.91 2.47 -5.30
C VAL A 206 8.79 2.45 -6.33
N THR A 207 7.60 2.88 -5.92
CA THR A 207 6.44 3.05 -6.79
C THR A 207 5.95 4.49 -6.75
N GLY A 208 5.15 4.89 -7.73
CA GLY A 208 4.60 6.24 -7.82
C GLY A 208 3.09 6.28 -7.63
N ASN A 209 2.56 7.42 -7.17
CA ASN A 209 1.13 7.70 -7.07
C ASN A 209 0.79 8.88 -7.97
N PHE A 210 -0.06 8.67 -8.97
CA PHE A 210 -0.52 9.71 -9.91
C PHE A 210 -1.76 9.24 -10.67
N GLY A 211 -2.49 10.14 -11.34
CA GLY A 211 -3.71 9.81 -12.07
C GLY A 211 -3.76 10.36 -13.50
N SER A 212 -2.65 10.92 -13.99
CA SER A 212 -2.53 11.49 -15.34
C SER A 212 -1.06 11.65 -15.70
N LYS A 213 -0.76 11.95 -16.99
CA LYS A 213 0.59 12.21 -17.51
C LYS A 213 1.54 11.05 -17.17
N ALA A 214 1.12 9.83 -17.47
CA ALA A 214 1.85 8.62 -17.12
C ALA A 214 3.28 8.63 -17.69
N ASP A 215 3.45 8.95 -18.96
CA ASP A 215 4.77 9.05 -19.61
C ASP A 215 5.71 10.01 -18.89
N PHE A 216 5.21 11.21 -18.53
CA PHE A 216 6.02 12.19 -17.80
C PHE A 216 6.38 11.68 -16.40
N ASN A 217 5.43 11.14 -15.67
CA ASN A 217 5.65 10.67 -14.29
C ASN A 217 6.58 9.46 -14.27
N PHE A 218 6.42 8.52 -15.19
CA PHE A 218 7.33 7.39 -15.31
C PHE A 218 8.73 7.82 -15.75
N SER A 219 8.88 8.84 -16.62
CA SER A 219 10.21 9.36 -16.95
C SER A 219 10.92 9.97 -15.73
N GLN A 220 10.19 10.68 -14.85
CA GLN A 220 10.74 11.20 -13.61
C GLN A 220 11.19 10.08 -12.65
N MET A 221 10.40 9.00 -12.55
CA MET A 221 10.78 7.83 -11.76
C MET A 221 11.99 7.11 -12.36
N GLN A 222 12.05 6.98 -13.69
CA GLN A 222 13.19 6.35 -14.37
C GLN A 222 14.48 7.15 -14.15
N GLU A 223 14.44 8.48 -14.31
CA GLU A 223 15.59 9.35 -14.02
C GLU A 223 16.06 9.17 -12.57
N PHE A 224 15.13 9.07 -11.63
CA PHE A 224 15.44 8.83 -10.22
C PHE A 224 16.06 7.43 -10.01
N PHE A 225 15.56 6.38 -10.67
CA PHE A 225 16.15 5.05 -10.61
C PHE A 225 17.56 5.02 -11.18
N ASP A 226 17.80 5.72 -12.31
CA ASP A 226 19.10 5.81 -12.96
C ASP A 226 20.15 6.49 -12.05
N GLU A 227 19.76 7.51 -11.26
CA GLU A 227 20.65 8.14 -10.26
C GLU A 227 21.20 7.12 -9.24
N TYR A 228 20.44 6.08 -8.93
CA TYR A 228 20.80 5.03 -7.96
C TYR A 228 21.22 3.72 -8.63
N GLY A 229 21.33 3.69 -9.96
CA GLY A 229 21.71 2.50 -10.72
C GLY A 229 20.70 1.36 -10.65
N LYS A 230 19.42 1.68 -10.40
CA LYS A 230 18.35 0.68 -10.32
C LYS A 230 17.72 0.44 -11.69
N LYS A 231 17.35 -0.81 -11.94
CA LYS A 231 16.67 -1.26 -13.16
C LYS A 231 15.34 -1.95 -12.83
N TRP A 232 14.60 -1.39 -11.91
CA TRP A 232 13.33 -1.94 -11.47
C TRP A 232 12.20 -1.64 -12.45
N PRO A 233 11.13 -2.46 -12.45
CA PRO A 233 9.94 -2.14 -13.20
C PRO A 233 9.30 -0.86 -12.67
N LEU A 234 8.83 -0.04 -13.59
CA LEU A 234 8.04 1.14 -13.25
C LEU A 234 6.62 0.70 -12.86
N MET A 235 6.12 1.23 -11.75
CA MET A 235 4.77 0.92 -11.25
C MET A 235 4.09 2.16 -10.68
N CYS A 236 2.87 2.42 -11.16
CA CYS A 236 1.93 3.31 -10.52
C CYS A 236 1.14 2.51 -9.48
N MET A 237 1.30 2.82 -8.18
CA MET A 237 0.63 2.10 -7.10
C MET A 237 -0.78 2.63 -6.87
N GLU A 238 -0.97 3.93 -7.04
CA GLU A 238 -2.27 4.56 -7.06
C GLU A 238 -2.47 5.29 -8.39
N PHE A 239 -3.37 4.80 -9.21
CA PHE A 239 -3.83 5.52 -10.38
C PHE A 239 -5.18 6.17 -10.07
N TRP A 240 -5.20 7.50 -9.97
CA TRP A 240 -6.40 8.22 -9.55
C TRP A 240 -7.34 8.45 -10.73
N ASP A 241 -8.51 7.80 -10.69
CA ASP A 241 -9.56 7.94 -11.72
C ASP A 241 -10.24 9.31 -11.73
N GLY A 242 -10.07 10.07 -10.68
CA GLY A 242 -10.63 11.42 -10.50
C GLY A 242 -9.85 12.17 -9.43
N TRP A 243 -10.57 12.96 -8.66
CA TRP A 243 -10.01 13.72 -7.55
C TRP A 243 -11.01 13.79 -6.40
N PHE A 244 -10.55 14.01 -5.19
CA PHE A 244 -11.40 14.19 -4.02
C PHE A 244 -12.12 15.56 -4.08
N ASN A 245 -13.32 15.63 -3.48
CA ASN A 245 -14.10 16.86 -3.38
C ASN A 245 -13.88 17.47 -1.99
N ARG A 246 -13.59 18.77 -1.96
CA ARG A 246 -13.53 19.52 -0.71
C ARG A 246 -14.93 20.04 -0.33
N TRP A 247 -15.10 20.34 0.95
CA TRP A 247 -16.33 20.94 1.43
C TRP A 247 -16.64 22.25 0.73
N LYS A 248 -17.90 22.41 0.28
CA LYS A 248 -18.41 23.60 -0.45
C LYS A 248 -17.81 23.86 -1.83
N GLU A 249 -17.00 22.96 -2.36
CA GLU A 249 -16.53 23.03 -3.75
C GLU A 249 -17.48 22.23 -4.67
N PRO A 250 -17.57 22.60 -5.96
CA PRO A 250 -18.28 21.80 -6.95
C PRO A 250 -17.70 20.38 -7.01
N VAL A 251 -18.57 19.40 -7.25
CA VAL A 251 -18.13 18.03 -7.47
C VAL A 251 -17.23 17.97 -8.70
N ILE A 252 -16.00 17.49 -8.50
CA ILE A 252 -15.04 17.28 -9.58
C ILE A 252 -15.52 16.11 -10.42
N LYS A 253 -15.56 16.31 -11.73
CA LYS A 253 -15.86 15.27 -12.71
C LYS A 253 -14.70 15.19 -13.67
N ARG A 254 -14.20 13.98 -13.91
CA ARG A 254 -13.21 13.71 -14.93
C ARG A 254 -13.92 13.26 -16.21
N ASP A 255 -13.44 13.74 -17.33
CA ASP A 255 -13.95 13.29 -18.63
C ASP A 255 -13.58 11.84 -18.88
N PRO A 256 -14.52 10.96 -19.27
CA PRO A 256 -14.23 9.53 -19.46
C PRO A 256 -13.23 9.26 -20.60
N GLU A 257 -13.22 10.08 -21.67
CA GLU A 257 -12.29 9.91 -22.78
C GLU A 257 -10.86 10.27 -22.33
N GLU A 258 -10.71 11.39 -21.58
CA GLU A 258 -9.42 11.77 -20.97
C GLU A 258 -8.90 10.69 -20.00
N LEU A 259 -9.80 10.09 -19.19
CA LEU A 259 -9.42 9.00 -18.32
C LEU A 259 -8.93 7.77 -19.10
N ALA A 260 -9.64 7.40 -20.17
CA ALA A 260 -9.27 6.26 -21.01
C ALA A 260 -7.89 6.48 -21.69
N GLU A 261 -7.64 7.71 -22.17
CA GLU A 261 -6.34 8.09 -22.72
C GLU A 261 -5.22 7.97 -21.67
N ALA A 262 -5.44 8.52 -20.47
CA ALA A 262 -4.47 8.47 -19.39
C ALA A 262 -4.15 7.06 -18.88
N VAL A 263 -5.11 6.13 -18.98
CA VAL A 263 -4.88 4.70 -18.69
C VAL A 263 -4.12 4.01 -19.83
N HIS A 264 -4.27 4.50 -21.06
CA HIS A 264 -3.62 3.94 -22.24
C HIS A 264 -2.14 4.36 -22.35
N GLU A 265 -1.78 5.56 -21.91
CA GLU A 265 -0.38 6.01 -21.77
C GLU A 265 0.46 5.04 -20.92
#